data_b248dc01bda559d25f0b6a59df10e19a
#
_entry.id   b248dc01bda559d25f0b6a59df10e19a
#
_cell.length_a   1.000
_cell.length_b   1.000
_cell.length_c   1.000
_cell.angle_alpha   90.00
_cell.angle_beta   90.00
_cell.angle_gamma   90.00
#
_symmetry.space_group_name_H-M   'P 1'
#
loop_
_entity.id
_entity.type
_entity.pdbx_description
1 polymer ?
#
loop_
_entity_poly.entity_id
_entity_poly.type
_entity_poly.pdbx_seq_one_letter_code
_entity_poly.pdbx_strand_id
1 'polypeptide(L)'
;MSQPLLGMGLPALEQWAKQRGQSAFRGRQLHDWLYAKGARSLDQVTVLPKAWREQLQADPPPDAADWIGRSRQVHRSVARDGTTKLLLATHDGHTIETVGIPAEGRLTVCVSSQVGCPMACRFCATGKGGLQRSLAVHEIVDQVLSIREAMDGRPSHVVFMGMGEPLLNIDAVLAAIDCLCTDLGMAQRQITVSTVGVANTLPTLAERSLERLGRAQYTLAVSLHAPDQVLRQRLIPTAHAYPIAQLLEDCRRYVAITGRRVSFEYILLGGVNDQRSHAEGLARLLRGFQSHVNLIPYNPIQEEEFRRPSPETVEAFRRALQDRGVAVSVRASRGLDADAACGQLRRRMLQADLEPVQQGSA
;
A
#
# COMPACT_ATOMS: atom_id res chain seq x y z
N MET A 1 -17.41 -10.34 -18.46
CA MET A 1 -17.00 -10.14 -17.06
C MET A 1 -17.49 -8.77 -16.63
N SER A 2 -18.27 -8.71 -15.58
CA SER A 2 -18.84 -7.47 -15.03
C SER A 2 -17.98 -6.98 -13.87
N GLN A 3 -16.79 -6.46 -14.18
CA GLN A 3 -15.92 -5.82 -13.19
C GLN A 3 -16.02 -4.30 -13.31
N PRO A 4 -15.74 -3.53 -12.26
CA PRO A 4 -15.67 -2.07 -12.32
C PRO A 4 -14.66 -1.57 -13.36
N LEU A 5 -14.90 -0.35 -13.86
CA LEU A 5 -14.08 0.24 -14.94
C LEU A 5 -12.75 0.80 -14.45
N LEU A 6 -12.71 1.30 -13.23
CA LEU A 6 -11.46 1.75 -12.63
C LEU A 6 -10.49 0.56 -12.48
N GLY A 7 -9.24 0.75 -12.83
CA GLY A 7 -8.25 -0.33 -12.93
C GLY A 7 -8.17 -1.00 -14.30
N MET A 8 -9.08 -0.68 -15.21
CA MET A 8 -9.00 -1.10 -16.62
C MET A 8 -8.18 -0.07 -17.41
N GLY A 9 -7.13 -0.52 -18.10
CA GLY A 9 -6.37 0.34 -19.01
C GLY A 9 -7.14 0.69 -20.29
N LEU A 10 -6.62 1.66 -21.05
CA LEU A 10 -7.25 2.16 -22.26
C LEU A 10 -7.69 1.08 -23.26
N PRO A 11 -6.86 0.09 -23.63
CA PRO A 11 -7.29 -0.95 -24.58
C PRO A 11 -8.47 -1.79 -24.08
N ALA A 12 -8.47 -2.09 -22.77
CA ALA A 12 -9.54 -2.86 -22.14
C ALA A 12 -10.87 -2.07 -22.11
N LEU A 13 -10.80 -0.77 -21.83
CA LEU A 13 -11.98 0.12 -21.86
C LEU A 13 -12.55 0.29 -23.28
N GLU A 14 -11.69 0.38 -24.31
CA GLU A 14 -12.14 0.41 -25.71
C GLU A 14 -12.85 -0.89 -26.11
N GLN A 15 -12.29 -2.04 -25.69
CA GLN A 15 -12.92 -3.33 -25.93
C GLN A 15 -14.22 -3.50 -25.17
N TRP A 16 -14.26 -3.09 -23.90
CA TRP A 16 -15.46 -3.10 -23.06
C TRP A 16 -16.61 -2.29 -23.68
N ALA A 17 -16.31 -1.10 -24.22
CA ALA A 17 -17.30 -0.28 -24.92
C ALA A 17 -17.83 -0.97 -26.19
N LYS A 18 -16.93 -1.58 -27.01
CA LYS A 18 -17.31 -2.33 -28.22
C LYS A 18 -18.24 -3.50 -27.89
N GLN A 19 -17.95 -4.27 -26.84
CA GLN A 19 -18.78 -5.41 -26.40
C GLN A 19 -20.20 -4.99 -25.98
N ARG A 20 -20.40 -3.68 -25.68
CA ARG A 20 -21.70 -3.08 -25.33
C ARG A 20 -22.32 -2.28 -26.49
N GLY A 21 -21.90 -2.54 -27.73
CA GLY A 21 -22.45 -1.90 -28.92
C GLY A 21 -22.03 -0.44 -29.10
N GLN A 22 -21.01 0.02 -28.39
CA GLN A 22 -20.49 1.37 -28.51
C GLN A 22 -19.18 1.40 -29.32
N SER A 23 -18.80 2.58 -29.82
CA SER A 23 -17.51 2.73 -30.49
C SER A 23 -16.36 2.73 -29.49
N ALA A 24 -15.13 2.37 -29.95
CA ALA A 24 -13.90 2.47 -29.14
C ALA A 24 -13.68 3.88 -28.58
N PHE A 25 -14.17 4.91 -29.28
CA PHE A 25 -14.09 6.30 -28.82
C PHE A 25 -14.73 6.50 -27.43
N ARG A 26 -15.81 5.76 -27.11
CA ARG A 26 -16.42 5.80 -25.77
C ARG A 26 -15.50 5.24 -24.69
N GLY A 27 -14.69 4.22 -25.02
CA GLY A 27 -13.65 3.71 -24.12
C GLY A 27 -12.58 4.77 -23.81
N ARG A 28 -12.14 5.55 -24.80
CA ARG A 28 -11.22 6.69 -24.60
C ARG A 28 -11.82 7.78 -23.71
N GLN A 29 -13.09 8.10 -23.92
CA GLN A 29 -13.79 9.06 -23.06
C GLN A 29 -13.88 8.58 -21.61
N LEU A 30 -14.23 7.30 -21.40
CA LEU A 30 -14.22 6.69 -20.06
C LEU A 30 -12.85 6.77 -19.41
N HIS A 31 -11.81 6.41 -20.14
CA HIS A 31 -10.42 6.48 -19.64
C HIS A 31 -10.05 7.89 -19.15
N ASP A 32 -10.31 8.93 -19.95
CA ASP A 32 -10.05 10.32 -19.57
C ASP A 32 -10.83 10.73 -18.30
N TRP A 33 -12.11 10.34 -18.22
CA TRP A 33 -12.93 10.67 -17.07
C TRP A 33 -12.52 9.91 -15.80
N LEU A 34 -12.08 8.67 -15.92
CA LEU A 34 -11.61 7.86 -14.77
C LEU A 34 -10.29 8.41 -14.21
N TYR A 35 -9.29 8.58 -15.08
CA TYR A 35 -7.91 8.80 -14.64
C TYR A 35 -7.50 10.26 -14.59
N ALA A 36 -7.88 11.08 -15.59
CA ALA A 36 -7.55 12.49 -15.61
C ALA A 36 -8.54 13.32 -14.76
N LYS A 37 -9.85 13.12 -14.94
CA LYS A 37 -10.90 13.92 -14.27
C LYS A 37 -11.33 13.34 -12.91
N GLY A 38 -11.07 12.06 -12.65
CA GLY A 38 -11.37 11.42 -11.37
C GLY A 38 -12.86 11.19 -11.11
N ALA A 39 -13.66 10.90 -12.17
CA ALA A 39 -15.10 10.67 -12.03
C ALA A 39 -15.41 9.65 -10.92
N ARG A 40 -16.40 9.97 -10.08
CA ARG A 40 -16.85 9.12 -8.97
C ARG A 40 -18.16 8.37 -9.29
N SER A 41 -18.90 8.81 -10.31
CA SER A 41 -20.13 8.17 -10.79
C SER A 41 -20.29 8.34 -12.29
N LEU A 42 -21.12 7.49 -12.91
CA LEU A 42 -21.45 7.61 -14.32
C LEU A 42 -22.18 8.93 -14.65
N ASP A 43 -22.88 9.53 -13.69
CA ASP A 43 -23.57 10.81 -13.90
C ASP A 43 -22.60 11.95 -14.21
N GLN A 44 -21.41 11.90 -13.64
CA GLN A 44 -20.36 12.87 -13.94
C GLN A 44 -19.80 12.73 -15.36
N VAL A 45 -19.91 11.54 -15.97
CA VAL A 45 -19.36 11.26 -17.32
C VAL A 45 -20.32 11.77 -18.40
N THR A 46 -20.56 13.07 -18.44
CA THR A 46 -21.60 13.73 -19.28
C THR A 46 -21.34 13.60 -20.77
N VAL A 47 -20.15 13.24 -21.21
CA VAL A 47 -19.81 12.99 -22.63
C VAL A 47 -20.41 11.69 -23.17
N LEU A 48 -20.87 10.79 -22.29
CA LEU A 48 -21.59 9.58 -22.69
C LEU A 48 -23.07 9.88 -22.91
N PRO A 49 -23.73 9.20 -23.88
CA PRO A 49 -25.16 9.32 -24.08
C PRO A 49 -25.94 9.04 -22.79
N LYS A 50 -26.94 9.90 -22.48
CA LYS A 50 -27.74 9.77 -21.26
C LYS A 50 -28.37 8.37 -21.13
N ALA A 51 -29.02 7.90 -22.19
CA ALA A 51 -29.68 6.59 -22.22
C ALA A 51 -28.70 5.44 -21.92
N TRP A 52 -27.44 5.52 -22.39
CA TRP A 52 -26.45 4.50 -22.11
C TRP A 52 -25.97 4.55 -20.65
N ARG A 53 -25.82 5.73 -20.07
CA ARG A 53 -25.49 5.87 -18.63
C ARG A 53 -26.61 5.28 -17.76
N GLU A 54 -27.88 5.58 -18.07
CA GLU A 54 -29.04 5.02 -17.37
C GLU A 54 -29.12 3.51 -17.48
N GLN A 55 -28.83 2.94 -18.66
CA GLN A 55 -28.74 1.50 -18.87
C GLN A 55 -27.64 0.85 -18.01
N LEU A 56 -26.45 1.46 -17.94
CA LEU A 56 -25.36 0.96 -17.11
C LEU A 56 -25.69 1.05 -15.62
N GLN A 57 -26.34 2.12 -15.18
CA GLN A 57 -26.75 2.29 -13.77
C GLN A 57 -27.79 1.27 -13.33
N ALA A 58 -28.65 0.80 -14.25
CA ALA A 58 -29.65 -0.21 -13.96
C ALA A 58 -29.07 -1.61 -13.73
N ASP A 59 -27.85 -1.88 -14.19
CA ASP A 59 -27.17 -3.18 -14.06
C ASP A 59 -25.71 -2.99 -13.64
N PRO A 60 -25.44 -2.60 -12.36
CA PRO A 60 -24.11 -2.37 -11.85
C PRO A 60 -23.33 -3.70 -11.70
N PRO A 61 -21.98 -3.66 -11.67
CA PRO A 61 -21.20 -4.86 -11.45
C PRO A 61 -21.38 -5.35 -10.00
N PRO A 62 -21.31 -6.68 -9.74
CA PRO A 62 -21.56 -7.26 -8.42
C PRO A 62 -20.52 -6.83 -7.37
N ASP A 63 -19.30 -6.48 -7.80
CA ASP A 63 -18.17 -6.21 -6.93
C ASP A 63 -17.93 -4.71 -6.70
N ALA A 64 -18.90 -3.86 -7.03
CA ALA A 64 -18.84 -2.42 -6.77
C ALA A 64 -20.24 -1.79 -6.67
N ALA A 65 -20.32 -0.60 -6.06
CA ALA A 65 -21.56 0.14 -5.95
C ALA A 65 -22.08 0.69 -7.30
N ASP A 66 -21.16 0.92 -8.25
CA ASP A 66 -21.45 1.34 -9.63
C ASP A 66 -20.34 0.88 -10.59
N TRP A 67 -20.51 1.18 -11.89
CA TRP A 67 -19.50 0.83 -12.91
C TRP A 67 -18.18 1.57 -12.77
N ILE A 68 -18.12 2.72 -12.11
CA ILE A 68 -16.86 3.44 -11.90
C ILE A 68 -15.98 2.69 -10.92
N GLY A 69 -16.56 2.20 -9.80
CA GLY A 69 -15.86 1.39 -8.80
C GLY A 69 -15.08 2.22 -7.77
N ARG A 70 -15.55 3.45 -7.45
CA ARG A 70 -14.94 4.29 -6.41
C ARG A 70 -15.53 3.98 -5.04
N SER A 71 -14.68 3.98 -4.02
CA SER A 71 -15.08 3.85 -2.61
C SER A 71 -15.65 5.17 -2.09
N ARG A 72 -16.54 5.10 -1.10
CA ARG A 72 -17.09 6.29 -0.44
C ARG A 72 -16.15 6.74 0.69
N GLN A 73 -15.70 7.99 0.64
CA GLN A 73 -14.97 8.59 1.75
C GLN A 73 -15.93 8.82 2.92
N VAL A 74 -15.62 8.21 4.09
CA VAL A 74 -16.45 8.31 5.30
C VAL A 74 -15.82 9.15 6.40
N HIS A 75 -14.50 9.28 6.40
CA HIS A 75 -13.79 10.14 7.34
C HIS A 75 -12.49 10.68 6.75
N ARG A 76 -12.10 11.88 7.22
CA ARG A 76 -10.81 12.51 6.91
C ARG A 76 -10.21 13.05 8.18
N SER A 77 -8.96 12.72 8.47
CA SER A 77 -8.17 13.36 9.53
C SER A 77 -6.88 13.94 8.95
N VAL A 78 -6.48 15.10 9.47
CA VAL A 78 -5.28 15.81 9.00
C VAL A 78 -4.39 16.06 10.21
N ALA A 79 -3.15 15.59 10.12
CA ALA A 79 -2.12 15.83 11.12
C ALA A 79 -1.51 17.24 10.97
N ARG A 80 -0.82 17.72 12.02
CA ARG A 80 -0.14 19.04 12.01
C ARG A 80 0.92 19.18 10.92
N ASP A 81 1.53 18.08 10.51
CA ASP A 81 2.51 18.04 9.41
C ASP A 81 1.88 17.96 8.01
N GLY A 82 0.54 18.10 7.92
CA GLY A 82 -0.23 18.01 6.68
C GLY A 82 -0.52 16.58 6.22
N THR A 83 -0.02 15.56 6.91
CA THR A 83 -0.36 14.17 6.60
C THR A 83 -1.87 13.97 6.73
N THR A 84 -2.49 13.49 5.66
CA THR A 84 -3.95 13.30 5.58
C THR A 84 -4.29 11.83 5.52
N LYS A 85 -5.10 11.34 6.45
CA LYS A 85 -5.64 9.99 6.44
C LYS A 85 -7.10 10.01 6.01
N LEU A 86 -7.46 9.14 5.08
CA LEU A 86 -8.84 8.90 4.67
C LEU A 86 -9.29 7.52 5.13
N LEU A 87 -10.51 7.44 5.62
CA LEU A 87 -11.25 6.21 5.81
C LEU A 87 -12.21 6.06 4.63
N LEU A 88 -12.06 4.99 3.88
CA LEU A 88 -12.84 4.67 2.68
C LEU A 88 -13.72 3.46 2.96
N ALA A 89 -15.01 3.58 2.70
CA ALA A 89 -15.95 2.47 2.76
C ALA A 89 -16.03 1.80 1.39
N THR A 90 -15.82 0.50 1.36
CA THR A 90 -15.95 -0.36 0.18
C THR A 90 -17.42 -0.73 -0.05
N HIS A 91 -17.76 -1.27 -1.22
CA HIS A 91 -19.14 -1.60 -1.62
C HIS A 91 -19.81 -2.62 -0.69
N ASP A 92 -19.04 -3.51 -0.08
CA ASP A 92 -19.47 -4.57 0.83
C ASP A 92 -19.52 -4.14 2.31
N GLY A 93 -19.41 -2.84 2.57
CA GLY A 93 -19.51 -2.25 3.91
C GLY A 93 -18.25 -2.35 4.78
N HIS A 94 -17.16 -2.89 4.24
CA HIS A 94 -15.87 -2.82 4.92
C HIS A 94 -15.24 -1.43 4.81
N THR A 95 -14.24 -1.19 5.63
CA THR A 95 -13.47 0.05 5.59
C THR A 95 -11.98 -0.20 5.47
N ILE A 96 -11.32 0.66 4.72
CA ILE A 96 -9.86 0.69 4.56
C ILE A 96 -9.34 2.10 4.83
N GLU A 97 -8.09 2.18 5.29
CA GLU A 97 -7.41 3.45 5.49
C GLU A 97 -6.33 3.65 4.42
N THR A 98 -6.23 4.87 3.91
CA THR A 98 -5.15 5.33 3.03
C THR A 98 -4.61 6.66 3.53
N VAL A 99 -3.32 6.94 3.28
CA VAL A 99 -2.66 8.12 3.81
C VAL A 99 -1.90 8.87 2.72
N GLY A 100 -2.17 10.17 2.61
CA GLY A 100 -1.37 11.11 1.84
C GLY A 100 -0.32 11.79 2.72
N ILE A 101 0.94 11.68 2.36
CA ILE A 101 2.08 12.20 3.12
C ILE A 101 2.77 13.26 2.27
N PRO A 102 2.56 14.56 2.59
CA PRO A 102 3.21 15.64 1.87
C PRO A 102 4.66 15.81 2.32
N ALA A 103 5.52 16.15 1.39
CA ALA A 103 6.88 16.64 1.61
C ALA A 103 7.19 17.65 0.52
N GLU A 104 8.30 18.41 0.65
CA GLU A 104 8.70 19.37 -0.36
C GLU A 104 8.80 18.71 -1.75
N GLY A 105 8.04 19.22 -2.71
CA GLY A 105 7.97 18.70 -4.09
C GLY A 105 7.45 17.25 -4.23
N ARG A 106 6.85 16.66 -3.16
CA ARG A 106 6.47 15.25 -3.16
C ARG A 106 5.18 15.00 -2.39
N LEU A 107 4.27 14.25 -2.98
CA LEU A 107 3.11 13.65 -2.31
C LEU A 107 3.23 12.12 -2.41
N THR A 108 3.40 11.46 -1.26
CA THR A 108 3.43 10.00 -1.18
C THR A 108 2.07 9.49 -0.73
N VAL A 109 1.53 8.49 -1.42
CA VAL A 109 0.30 7.81 -1.00
C VAL A 109 0.66 6.45 -0.43
N CYS A 110 0.26 6.20 0.83
CA CYS A 110 0.34 4.90 1.46
C CYS A 110 -0.99 4.17 1.22
N VAL A 111 -0.95 3.09 0.44
CA VAL A 111 -2.12 2.33 0.05
C VAL A 111 -2.22 1.00 0.78
N SER A 112 -3.45 0.57 1.04
CA SER A 112 -3.82 -0.74 1.54
C SER A 112 -3.97 -1.74 0.39
N SER A 113 -3.64 -3.00 0.63
CA SER A 113 -3.80 -4.12 -0.32
C SER A 113 -4.86 -5.13 0.11
N GLN A 114 -5.31 -5.06 1.36
CA GLN A 114 -6.31 -5.96 1.94
C GLN A 114 -7.19 -5.20 2.94
N VAL A 115 -8.37 -5.73 3.22
CA VAL A 115 -9.19 -5.36 4.39
C VAL A 115 -8.68 -6.15 5.58
N GLY A 116 -7.93 -5.50 6.49
CA GLY A 116 -7.18 -6.17 7.56
C GLY A 116 -5.87 -6.78 7.06
N CYS A 117 -5.24 -7.65 7.88
CA CYS A 117 -3.96 -8.30 7.56
C CYS A 117 -3.82 -9.61 8.33
N PRO A 118 -3.43 -10.73 7.70
CA PRO A 118 -3.32 -12.01 8.38
C PRO A 118 -1.97 -12.20 9.10
N MET A 119 -1.01 -11.26 8.94
CA MET A 119 0.37 -11.46 9.40
C MET A 119 0.53 -11.33 10.92
N ALA A 120 -0.43 -10.72 11.63
CA ALA A 120 -0.48 -10.58 13.08
C ALA A 120 0.78 -9.97 13.73
N CYS A 121 1.50 -9.09 12.99
CA CYS A 121 2.67 -8.40 13.53
C CYS A 121 2.31 -7.66 14.82
N ARG A 122 3.04 -7.92 15.92
CA ARG A 122 2.69 -7.37 17.24
C ARG A 122 2.78 -5.84 17.32
N PHE A 123 3.66 -5.25 16.54
CA PHE A 123 3.88 -3.79 16.47
C PHE A 123 2.93 -3.06 15.49
N CYS A 124 1.94 -3.74 14.93
CA CYS A 124 1.05 -3.20 13.89
C CYS A 124 -0.43 -3.35 14.26
N ALA A 125 -1.15 -2.24 14.32
CA ALA A 125 -2.57 -2.23 14.66
C ALA A 125 -3.44 -3.00 13.64
N THR A 126 -3.08 -2.96 12.35
CA THR A 126 -3.80 -3.71 11.30
C THR A 126 -3.79 -5.22 11.55
N GLY A 127 -2.67 -5.76 12.05
CA GLY A 127 -2.53 -7.19 12.32
C GLY A 127 -3.43 -7.73 13.42
N LYS A 128 -3.95 -6.85 14.29
CA LYS A 128 -4.85 -7.22 15.40
C LYS A 128 -6.27 -7.57 14.92
N GLY A 129 -6.69 -7.03 13.78
CA GLY A 129 -8.04 -7.24 13.24
C GLY A 129 -8.19 -8.47 12.34
N GLY A 130 -7.11 -9.21 12.07
CA GLY A 130 -7.12 -10.31 11.11
C GLY A 130 -7.42 -9.88 9.66
N LEU A 131 -7.56 -10.85 8.77
CA LEU A 131 -7.89 -10.65 7.36
C LEU A 131 -9.40 -10.87 7.14
N GLN A 132 -10.02 -9.98 6.36
CA GLN A 132 -11.36 -10.18 5.83
C GLN A 132 -11.32 -10.64 4.37
N ARG A 133 -10.69 -9.83 3.51
CA ARG A 133 -10.47 -10.13 2.10
C ARG A 133 -9.33 -9.32 1.49
N SER A 134 -8.88 -9.75 0.34
CA SER A 134 -8.00 -8.94 -0.51
C SER A 134 -8.77 -7.82 -1.22
N LEU A 135 -8.09 -6.72 -1.52
CA LEU A 135 -8.65 -5.61 -2.31
C LEU A 135 -8.55 -5.92 -3.80
N ALA A 136 -9.57 -5.53 -4.54
CA ALA A 136 -9.55 -5.54 -5.99
C ALA A 136 -8.70 -4.37 -6.55
N VAL A 137 -8.35 -4.44 -7.83
CA VAL A 137 -7.51 -3.43 -8.49
C VAL A 137 -8.11 -2.03 -8.38
N HIS A 138 -9.42 -1.90 -8.63
CA HIS A 138 -10.12 -0.62 -8.56
C HIS A 138 -10.05 -0.01 -7.16
N GLU A 139 -10.17 -0.83 -6.09
CA GLU A 139 -10.08 -0.37 -4.71
C GLU A 139 -8.67 0.11 -4.34
N ILE A 140 -7.62 -0.51 -4.92
CA ILE A 140 -6.23 -0.07 -4.70
C ILE A 140 -5.96 1.25 -5.43
N VAL A 141 -6.36 1.36 -6.69
CA VAL A 141 -6.16 2.56 -7.52
C VAL A 141 -6.97 3.74 -6.99
N ASP A 142 -8.20 3.47 -6.51
CA ASP A 142 -9.07 4.49 -5.93
C ASP A 142 -8.44 5.22 -4.75
N GLN A 143 -7.67 4.55 -3.92
CA GLN A 143 -6.98 5.18 -2.79
C GLN A 143 -6.06 6.32 -3.26
N VAL A 144 -5.36 6.12 -4.38
CA VAL A 144 -4.47 7.13 -4.97
C VAL A 144 -5.27 8.31 -5.52
N LEU A 145 -6.38 8.05 -6.20
CA LEU A 145 -7.28 9.09 -6.70
C LEU A 145 -7.96 9.86 -5.57
N SER A 146 -8.39 9.17 -4.51
CA SER A 146 -9.05 9.79 -3.35
C SER A 146 -8.09 10.71 -2.58
N ILE A 147 -6.81 10.33 -2.43
CA ILE A 147 -5.80 11.23 -1.84
C ILE A 147 -5.50 12.41 -2.77
N ARG A 148 -5.41 12.19 -4.09
CA ARG A 148 -5.23 13.28 -5.08
C ARG A 148 -6.32 14.35 -4.92
N GLU A 149 -7.57 13.95 -4.78
CA GLU A 149 -8.71 14.83 -4.59
C GLU A 149 -8.70 15.51 -3.21
N ALA A 150 -8.49 14.74 -2.15
CA ALA A 150 -8.55 15.26 -0.79
C ALA A 150 -7.44 16.26 -0.45
N MET A 151 -6.30 16.17 -1.13
CA MET A 151 -5.14 17.04 -0.89
C MET A 151 -4.88 18.03 -2.03
N ASP A 152 -5.73 18.06 -3.05
CA ASP A 152 -5.57 18.87 -4.26
C ASP A 152 -4.14 18.85 -4.80
N GLY A 153 -3.58 17.64 -4.87
CA GLY A 153 -2.16 17.44 -5.18
C GLY A 153 -1.91 16.20 -6.02
N ARG A 154 -0.96 16.28 -6.97
CA ARG A 154 -0.58 15.14 -7.80
C ARG A 154 0.29 14.15 -6.98
N PRO A 155 -0.16 12.90 -6.73
CA PRO A 155 0.65 11.87 -6.14
C PRO A 155 1.92 11.61 -6.98
N SER A 156 3.07 11.65 -6.33
CA SER A 156 4.36 11.40 -6.98
C SER A 156 4.97 10.06 -6.58
N HIS A 157 4.54 9.48 -5.46
CA HIS A 157 5.02 8.19 -4.96
C HIS A 157 3.87 7.39 -4.36
N VAL A 158 3.95 6.06 -4.49
CA VAL A 158 3.02 5.12 -3.85
C VAL A 158 3.79 4.08 -3.06
N VAL A 159 3.34 3.82 -1.84
CA VAL A 159 3.93 2.78 -0.99
C VAL A 159 2.83 1.82 -0.52
N PHE A 160 3.00 0.54 -0.79
CA PHE A 160 2.11 -0.53 -0.29
C PHE A 160 2.54 -0.88 1.14
N MET A 161 2.27 0.03 2.07
CA MET A 161 2.61 -0.06 3.49
C MET A 161 1.40 0.23 4.39
N GLY A 162 0.20 0.24 3.80
CA GLY A 162 -1.07 0.35 4.49
C GLY A 162 -1.53 -0.99 5.07
N MET A 163 -2.85 -1.22 5.06
CA MET A 163 -3.43 -2.48 5.54
C MET A 163 -3.18 -3.62 4.56
N GLY A 164 -2.76 -4.79 5.08
CA GLY A 164 -2.59 -6.02 4.31
C GLY A 164 -1.15 -6.43 4.06
N GLU A 165 -1.00 -7.65 3.51
CA GLU A 165 0.24 -8.22 3.00
C GLU A 165 0.17 -8.29 1.47
N PRO A 166 0.93 -7.46 0.74
CA PRO A 166 0.83 -7.41 -0.73
C PRO A 166 1.13 -8.73 -1.43
N LEU A 167 2.00 -9.58 -0.86
CA LEU A 167 2.34 -10.87 -1.46
C LEU A 167 1.23 -11.92 -1.34
N LEU A 168 0.19 -11.66 -0.53
CA LEU A 168 -1.04 -12.45 -0.54
C LEU A 168 -2.10 -11.93 -1.51
N ASN A 169 -1.77 -10.86 -2.27
CA ASN A 169 -2.63 -10.25 -3.28
C ASN A 169 -1.83 -9.83 -4.53
N ILE A 170 -0.86 -10.64 -4.95
CA ILE A 170 0.14 -10.29 -5.98
C ILE A 170 -0.52 -9.80 -7.27
N ASP A 171 -1.55 -10.50 -7.76
CA ASP A 171 -2.17 -10.19 -9.05
C ASP A 171 -2.83 -8.81 -9.07
N ALA A 172 -3.59 -8.47 -8.03
CA ALA A 172 -4.21 -7.16 -7.91
C ALA A 172 -3.17 -6.05 -7.65
N VAL A 173 -2.14 -6.33 -6.86
CA VAL A 173 -1.03 -5.38 -6.61
C VAL A 173 -0.28 -5.08 -7.90
N LEU A 174 0.10 -6.09 -8.70
CA LEU A 174 0.79 -5.88 -9.97
C LEU A 174 -0.12 -5.20 -11.01
N ALA A 175 -1.42 -5.53 -11.02
CA ALA A 175 -2.37 -4.85 -11.88
C ALA A 175 -2.55 -3.37 -11.50
N ALA A 176 -2.57 -3.06 -10.20
CA ALA A 176 -2.61 -1.68 -9.74
C ALA A 176 -1.32 -0.92 -10.09
N ILE A 177 -0.15 -1.53 -9.95
CA ILE A 177 1.14 -0.95 -10.37
C ILE A 177 1.13 -0.64 -11.87
N ASP A 178 0.66 -1.57 -12.69
CA ASP A 178 0.51 -1.40 -14.13
C ASP A 178 -0.36 -0.18 -14.45
N CYS A 179 -1.55 -0.12 -13.88
CA CYS A 179 -2.49 1.00 -14.03
C CYS A 179 -1.89 2.34 -13.55
N LEU A 180 -1.22 2.37 -12.40
CA LEU A 180 -0.54 3.57 -11.89
C LEU A 180 0.54 4.06 -12.85
N CYS A 181 1.23 3.15 -13.53
CA CYS A 181 2.29 3.49 -14.47
C CYS A 181 1.74 3.92 -15.84
N THR A 182 0.80 3.18 -16.39
CA THR A 182 0.30 3.38 -17.75
C THR A 182 -0.77 4.47 -17.83
N ASP A 183 -1.71 4.49 -16.86
CA ASP A 183 -2.91 5.33 -16.94
C ASP A 183 -2.78 6.60 -16.06
N LEU A 184 -1.99 6.58 -14.98
CA LEU A 184 -1.70 7.76 -14.14
C LEU A 184 -0.29 8.33 -14.34
N GLY A 185 0.53 7.73 -15.23
CA GLY A 185 1.84 8.26 -15.65
C GLY A 185 2.90 8.25 -14.55
N MET A 186 2.82 7.32 -13.60
CA MET A 186 3.79 7.17 -12.51
C MET A 186 4.95 6.29 -12.96
N ALA A 187 6.18 6.65 -12.66
CA ALA A 187 7.32 5.76 -12.95
C ALA A 187 7.38 4.62 -11.91
N GLN A 188 7.64 3.38 -12.33
CA GLN A 188 7.73 2.23 -11.41
C GLN A 188 8.67 2.48 -10.23
N ARG A 189 9.80 3.20 -10.42
CA ARG A 189 10.76 3.55 -9.36
C ARG A 189 10.20 4.44 -8.25
N GLN A 190 9.03 5.04 -8.47
CA GLN A 190 8.30 5.83 -7.48
C GLN A 190 7.34 4.98 -6.63
N ILE A 191 7.30 3.68 -6.89
CA ILE A 191 6.45 2.71 -6.19
C ILE A 191 7.32 1.82 -5.30
N THR A 192 6.84 1.57 -4.07
CA THR A 192 7.44 0.63 -3.14
C THR A 192 6.42 -0.42 -2.74
N VAL A 193 6.78 -1.69 -2.88
CA VAL A 193 6.01 -2.83 -2.38
C VAL A 193 6.68 -3.34 -1.12
N SER A 194 5.98 -3.30 0.01
CA SER A 194 6.50 -3.80 1.29
C SER A 194 5.86 -5.13 1.64
N THR A 195 6.65 -6.04 2.20
CA THR A 195 6.20 -7.37 2.61
C THR A 195 6.94 -7.86 3.85
N VAL A 196 6.27 -8.63 4.70
CA VAL A 196 6.97 -9.38 5.77
C VAL A 196 7.61 -10.66 5.23
N GLY A 197 7.33 -11.01 3.97
CA GLY A 197 7.71 -12.25 3.34
C GLY A 197 6.69 -13.37 3.59
N VAL A 198 6.24 -13.95 2.50
CA VAL A 198 5.38 -15.14 2.46
C VAL A 198 6.14 -16.23 1.72
N ALA A 199 6.14 -17.45 2.25
CA ALA A 199 6.91 -18.55 1.67
C ALA A 199 6.62 -18.73 0.18
N ASN A 200 7.67 -18.88 -0.63
CA ASN A 200 7.63 -19.10 -2.09
C ASN A 200 7.03 -17.97 -2.94
N THR A 201 6.76 -16.79 -2.38
CA THR A 201 6.11 -15.71 -3.14
C THR A 201 7.08 -14.70 -3.75
N LEU A 202 8.28 -14.52 -3.22
CA LEU A 202 9.25 -13.54 -3.75
C LEU A 202 9.73 -13.88 -5.17
N PRO A 203 10.15 -15.13 -5.49
CA PRO A 203 10.45 -15.51 -6.87
C PRO A 203 9.23 -15.35 -7.81
N THR A 204 8.05 -15.77 -7.35
CA THR A 204 6.80 -15.61 -8.10
C THR A 204 6.49 -14.13 -8.38
N LEU A 205 6.69 -13.24 -7.39
CA LEU A 205 6.55 -11.80 -7.60
C LEU A 205 7.51 -11.28 -8.68
N ALA A 206 8.77 -11.75 -8.66
CA ALA A 206 9.75 -11.35 -9.67
C ALA A 206 9.33 -11.76 -11.07
N GLU A 207 8.98 -13.04 -11.27
CA GLU A 207 8.55 -13.60 -12.54
C GLU A 207 7.30 -12.91 -13.10
N ARG A 208 6.24 -12.80 -12.28
CA ARG A 208 5.00 -12.12 -12.67
C ARG A 208 5.19 -10.62 -12.94
N SER A 209 6.16 -9.97 -12.25
CA SER A 209 6.49 -8.58 -12.54
C SER A 209 7.12 -8.42 -13.91
N LEU A 210 8.02 -9.33 -14.32
CA LEU A 210 8.60 -9.31 -15.65
C LEU A 210 7.54 -9.60 -16.72
N GLU A 211 6.68 -10.59 -16.48
CA GLU A 211 5.60 -10.95 -17.40
C GLU A 211 4.61 -9.80 -17.62
N ARG A 212 4.13 -9.18 -16.53
CA ARG A 212 3.09 -8.16 -16.61
C ARG A 212 3.60 -6.76 -16.93
N LEU A 213 4.71 -6.35 -16.30
CA LEU A 213 5.24 -4.99 -16.35
C LEU A 213 6.43 -4.86 -17.30
N GLY A 214 6.88 -5.96 -17.93
CA GLY A 214 8.09 -6.04 -18.74
C GLY A 214 9.39 -5.89 -17.96
N ARG A 215 9.33 -5.36 -16.73
CA ARG A 215 10.46 -5.14 -15.81
C ARG A 215 9.98 -4.88 -14.40
N ALA A 216 10.76 -5.21 -13.38
CA ALA A 216 10.48 -4.89 -11.99
C ALA A 216 11.37 -3.73 -11.53
N GLN A 217 10.94 -2.47 -11.76
CA GLN A 217 11.70 -1.27 -11.37
C GLN A 217 11.23 -0.64 -10.06
N TYR A 218 10.12 -1.09 -9.48
CA TYR A 218 9.67 -0.66 -8.16
C TYR A 218 10.65 -1.14 -7.06
N THR A 219 10.60 -0.52 -5.89
CA THR A 219 11.40 -0.93 -4.74
C THR A 219 10.69 -2.06 -4.00
N LEU A 220 11.37 -3.19 -3.80
CA LEU A 220 10.94 -4.22 -2.86
C LEU A 220 11.50 -3.89 -1.47
N ALA A 221 10.60 -3.74 -0.49
CA ALA A 221 10.94 -3.47 0.91
C ALA A 221 10.53 -4.68 1.77
N VAL A 222 11.51 -5.39 2.33
CA VAL A 222 11.28 -6.60 3.14
C VAL A 222 11.35 -6.27 4.62
N SER A 223 10.26 -6.49 5.34
CA SER A 223 10.13 -6.31 6.78
C SER A 223 10.86 -7.41 7.53
N LEU A 224 12.10 -7.11 7.96
CA LEU A 224 12.95 -8.07 8.68
C LEU A 224 12.77 -7.96 10.20
N HIS A 225 12.95 -6.76 10.76
CA HIS A 225 12.66 -6.33 12.12
C HIS A 225 13.44 -7.02 13.25
N ALA A 226 14.23 -8.03 12.95
CA ALA A 226 15.07 -8.76 13.92
C ALA A 226 16.34 -9.28 13.25
N PRO A 227 17.44 -9.41 14.00
CA PRO A 227 18.69 -9.97 13.51
C PRO A 227 18.74 -11.50 13.59
N ASP A 228 17.75 -12.13 14.25
CA ASP A 228 17.68 -13.58 14.44
C ASP A 228 16.22 -14.09 14.39
N GLN A 229 16.09 -15.40 14.22
CA GLN A 229 14.80 -16.05 14.02
C GLN A 229 13.92 -16.01 15.27
N VAL A 230 14.48 -16.14 16.46
CA VAL A 230 13.71 -16.20 17.72
C VAL A 230 13.02 -14.85 17.96
N LEU A 231 13.79 -13.78 17.86
CA LEU A 231 13.24 -12.43 18.03
C LEU A 231 12.23 -12.10 16.91
N ARG A 232 12.54 -12.50 15.66
CA ARG A 232 11.62 -12.28 14.55
C ARG A 232 10.26 -12.96 14.76
N GLN A 233 10.23 -14.21 15.22
CA GLN A 233 8.99 -14.93 15.53
C GLN A 233 8.19 -14.29 16.67
N ARG A 234 8.87 -13.69 17.65
CA ARG A 234 8.20 -12.95 18.73
C ARG A 234 7.52 -11.68 18.22
N LEU A 235 8.08 -11.01 17.21
CA LEU A 235 7.56 -9.78 16.65
C LEU A 235 6.55 -10.03 15.52
N ILE A 236 6.76 -11.08 14.74
CA ILE A 236 5.95 -11.50 13.59
C ILE A 236 5.60 -12.97 13.78
N PRO A 237 4.45 -13.29 14.37
CA PRO A 237 4.09 -14.68 14.69
C PRO A 237 4.12 -15.62 13.47
N THR A 238 3.70 -15.15 12.29
CA THR A 238 3.72 -15.94 11.05
C THR A 238 5.13 -16.26 10.53
N ALA A 239 6.18 -15.62 11.05
CA ALA A 239 7.56 -15.88 10.66
C ALA A 239 8.09 -17.28 11.07
N HIS A 240 7.35 -18.05 11.87
CA HIS A 240 7.67 -19.44 12.12
C HIS A 240 7.56 -20.30 10.85
N ALA A 241 6.64 -19.98 9.95
CA ALA A 241 6.43 -20.69 8.68
C ALA A 241 7.43 -20.27 7.58
N TYR A 242 8.17 -19.17 7.79
CA TYR A 242 9.12 -18.65 6.81
C TYR A 242 10.40 -18.15 7.49
N PRO A 243 11.39 -19.05 7.71
CA PRO A 243 12.64 -18.72 8.39
C PRO A 243 13.45 -17.64 7.68
N ILE A 244 14.21 -16.84 8.45
CA ILE A 244 15.06 -15.74 7.92
C ILE A 244 16.01 -16.25 6.82
N ALA A 245 16.61 -17.43 7.01
CA ALA A 245 17.54 -17.99 6.03
C ALA A 245 16.87 -18.20 4.67
N GLN A 246 15.65 -18.77 4.66
CA GLN A 246 14.87 -18.96 3.44
C GLN A 246 14.41 -17.63 2.84
N LEU A 247 13.94 -16.69 3.67
CA LEU A 247 13.56 -15.34 3.24
C LEU A 247 14.71 -14.64 2.52
N LEU A 248 15.93 -14.70 3.07
CA LEU A 248 17.10 -14.07 2.44
C LEU A 248 17.52 -14.78 1.15
N GLU A 249 17.38 -16.10 1.10
CA GLU A 249 17.65 -16.84 -0.15
C GLU A 249 16.66 -16.45 -1.24
N ASP A 250 15.38 -16.35 -0.93
CA ASP A 250 14.37 -15.90 -1.89
C ASP A 250 14.55 -14.41 -2.27
N CYS A 251 15.07 -13.57 -1.37
CA CYS A 251 15.51 -12.22 -1.72
C CYS A 251 16.67 -12.24 -2.73
N ARG A 252 17.65 -13.16 -2.59
CA ARG A 252 18.75 -13.30 -3.57
C ARG A 252 18.21 -13.74 -4.94
N ARG A 253 17.26 -14.68 -4.96
CA ARG A 253 16.59 -15.10 -6.19
C ARG A 253 15.84 -13.95 -6.84
N TYR A 254 15.10 -13.16 -6.04
CA TYR A 254 14.44 -11.94 -6.53
C TYR A 254 15.43 -10.98 -7.19
N VAL A 255 16.59 -10.73 -6.53
CA VAL A 255 17.65 -9.87 -7.08
C VAL A 255 18.22 -10.46 -8.37
N ALA A 256 18.47 -11.77 -8.42
CA ALA A 256 18.99 -12.45 -9.61
C ALA A 256 18.03 -12.33 -10.81
N ILE A 257 16.73 -12.45 -10.60
CA ILE A 257 15.70 -12.37 -11.63
C ILE A 257 15.50 -10.92 -12.12
N THR A 258 15.44 -9.96 -11.17
CA THR A 258 15.01 -8.58 -11.48
C THR A 258 16.17 -7.60 -11.70
N GLY A 259 17.37 -7.94 -11.24
CA GLY A 259 18.50 -7.00 -11.18
C GLY A 259 18.34 -5.87 -10.16
N ARG A 260 17.31 -5.93 -9.28
CA ARG A 260 16.99 -4.84 -8.34
C ARG A 260 17.38 -5.22 -6.92
N ARG A 261 18.10 -4.31 -6.23
CA ARG A 261 18.41 -4.47 -4.80
C ARG A 261 17.12 -4.48 -3.97
N VAL A 262 17.17 -5.18 -2.84
CA VAL A 262 16.12 -5.20 -1.82
C VAL A 262 16.42 -4.16 -0.75
N SER A 263 15.37 -3.48 -0.24
CA SER A 263 15.41 -2.66 0.97
C SER A 263 14.92 -3.49 2.15
N PHE A 264 15.61 -3.46 3.28
CA PHE A 264 15.14 -4.13 4.50
C PHE A 264 14.59 -3.09 5.47
N GLU A 265 13.32 -3.25 5.85
CA GLU A 265 12.69 -2.43 6.86
C GLU A 265 12.99 -3.02 8.25
N TYR A 266 13.43 -2.17 9.17
CA TYR A 266 13.74 -2.56 10.55
C TYR A 266 13.09 -1.59 11.53
N ILE A 267 11.98 -2.03 12.14
CA ILE A 267 11.33 -1.25 13.20
C ILE A 267 12.18 -1.32 14.47
N LEU A 268 12.46 -0.17 15.07
CA LEU A 268 13.20 -0.07 16.31
C LEU A 268 12.22 0.04 17.49
N LEU A 269 12.23 -0.96 18.35
CA LEU A 269 11.41 -1.09 19.56
C LEU A 269 12.31 -0.93 20.79
N GLY A 270 12.06 0.11 21.59
CA GLY A 270 12.87 0.46 22.74
C GLY A 270 13.02 -0.68 23.76
N GLY A 271 14.27 -1.09 24.02
CA GLY A 271 14.61 -2.19 24.92
C GLY A 271 14.33 -3.60 24.39
N VAL A 272 13.90 -3.76 23.12
CA VAL A 272 13.54 -5.06 22.55
C VAL A 272 14.54 -5.49 21.47
N ASN A 273 14.75 -4.67 20.43
CA ASN A 273 15.56 -5.00 19.27
C ASN A 273 16.51 -3.85 18.87
N ASP A 274 16.72 -2.86 19.73
CA ASP A 274 17.43 -1.61 19.49
C ASP A 274 18.86 -1.56 20.07
N GLN A 275 19.36 -2.68 20.61
CA GLN A 275 20.71 -2.74 21.17
C GLN A 275 21.78 -2.83 20.07
N ARG A 276 23.00 -2.40 20.39
CA ARG A 276 24.16 -2.49 19.49
C ARG A 276 24.40 -3.93 18.98
N SER A 277 24.23 -4.94 19.86
CA SER A 277 24.33 -6.35 19.47
C SER A 277 23.36 -6.77 18.37
N HIS A 278 22.14 -6.19 18.37
CA HIS A 278 21.15 -6.41 17.31
C HIS A 278 21.60 -5.79 15.98
N ALA A 279 22.16 -4.57 16.00
CA ALA A 279 22.75 -3.95 14.80
C ALA A 279 23.91 -4.78 14.24
N GLU A 280 24.76 -5.30 15.10
CA GLU A 280 25.88 -6.18 14.71
C GLU A 280 25.40 -7.51 14.13
N GLY A 281 24.35 -8.10 14.73
CA GLY A 281 23.68 -9.28 14.22
C GLY A 281 23.07 -9.05 12.83
N LEU A 282 22.38 -7.94 12.66
CA LEU A 282 21.78 -7.55 11.38
C LEU A 282 22.86 -7.34 10.31
N ALA A 283 23.96 -6.65 10.63
CA ALA A 283 25.05 -6.45 9.69
C ALA A 283 25.72 -7.78 9.27
N ARG A 284 25.87 -8.74 10.20
CA ARG A 284 26.37 -10.10 9.86
C ARG A 284 25.41 -10.84 8.94
N LEU A 285 24.09 -10.75 9.21
CA LEU A 285 23.03 -11.40 8.44
C LEU A 285 22.99 -10.91 6.99
N LEU A 286 23.25 -9.60 6.78
CA LEU A 286 23.22 -8.96 5.47
C LEU A 286 24.57 -8.92 4.75
N ARG A 287 25.61 -9.56 5.31
CA ARG A 287 26.95 -9.57 4.69
C ARG A 287 26.91 -10.19 3.29
N GLY A 288 27.52 -9.51 2.32
CA GLY A 288 27.54 -9.95 0.92
C GLY A 288 26.22 -9.74 0.18
N PHE A 289 25.24 -9.09 0.83
CA PHE A 289 23.96 -8.75 0.20
C PHE A 289 23.96 -7.26 -0.14
N GLN A 290 23.81 -6.93 -1.43
CA GLN A 290 23.67 -5.54 -1.85
C GLN A 290 22.28 -5.00 -1.44
N SER A 291 22.19 -4.45 -0.25
CA SER A 291 20.95 -4.03 0.37
C SER A 291 21.01 -2.62 0.95
N HIS A 292 19.86 -2.10 1.31
CA HIS A 292 19.68 -0.89 2.10
C HIS A 292 18.83 -1.23 3.33
N VAL A 293 19.19 -0.73 4.50
CA VAL A 293 18.37 -0.86 5.71
C VAL A 293 17.66 0.46 5.99
N ASN A 294 16.36 0.39 6.18
CA ASN A 294 15.53 1.53 6.55
C ASN A 294 15.06 1.36 7.99
N LEU A 295 15.61 2.14 8.89
CA LEU A 295 15.24 2.13 10.31
C LEU A 295 13.96 2.92 10.52
N ILE A 296 13.00 2.32 11.19
CA ILE A 296 11.70 2.91 11.52
C ILE A 296 11.58 3.01 13.04
N PRO A 297 11.80 4.19 13.66
CA PRO A 297 11.49 4.36 15.06
C PRO A 297 10.01 4.07 15.32
N TYR A 298 9.71 3.20 16.27
CA TYR A 298 8.36 2.70 16.52
C TYR A 298 7.34 3.82 16.74
N ASN A 299 6.18 3.67 16.17
CA ASN A 299 5.02 4.52 16.41
C ASN A 299 4.06 3.77 17.34
N PRO A 300 3.83 4.23 18.56
CA PRO A 300 3.00 3.53 19.55
C PRO A 300 1.59 3.24 19.03
N ILE A 301 1.07 2.08 19.38
CA ILE A 301 -0.31 1.66 19.18
C ILE A 301 -0.93 1.33 20.53
N GLN A 302 -2.25 1.43 20.64
CA GLN A 302 -2.96 1.21 21.91
C GLN A 302 -2.93 -0.25 22.36
N GLU A 303 -2.75 -1.18 21.43
CA GLU A 303 -2.86 -2.63 21.66
C GLU A 303 -1.57 -3.28 22.16
N GLU A 304 -0.45 -2.54 22.25
CA GLU A 304 0.86 -3.07 22.67
C GLU A 304 1.64 -2.06 23.51
N GLU A 305 2.41 -2.57 24.47
CA GLU A 305 3.23 -1.79 25.40
C GLU A 305 4.64 -1.47 24.88
N PHE A 306 4.93 -1.71 23.61
CA PHE A 306 6.23 -1.36 23.05
C PHE A 306 6.49 0.14 23.14
N ARG A 307 7.77 0.49 23.33
CA ARG A 307 8.19 1.88 23.46
C ARG A 307 8.98 2.33 22.24
N ARG A 308 8.83 3.59 21.90
CA ARG A 308 9.70 4.24 20.94
C ARG A 308 11.11 4.38 21.52
N PRO A 309 12.19 4.01 20.81
CA PRO A 309 13.56 4.23 21.28
C PRO A 309 13.89 5.74 21.34
N SER A 310 14.86 6.11 22.15
CA SER A 310 15.37 7.49 22.19
C SER A 310 16.10 7.84 20.87
N PRO A 311 16.19 9.13 20.50
CA PRO A 311 16.96 9.57 19.35
C PRO A 311 18.44 9.10 19.39
N GLU A 312 19.05 9.10 20.58
CA GLU A 312 20.43 8.65 20.80
C GLU A 312 20.59 7.16 20.51
N THR A 313 19.61 6.34 20.94
CA THR A 313 19.58 4.90 20.65
C THR A 313 19.45 4.63 19.15
N VAL A 314 18.55 5.37 18.48
CA VAL A 314 18.37 5.26 17.02
C VAL A 314 19.67 5.62 16.29
N GLU A 315 20.32 6.72 16.70
CA GLU A 315 21.58 7.16 16.09
C GLU A 315 22.73 6.18 16.37
N ALA A 316 22.83 5.63 17.58
CA ALA A 316 23.81 4.62 17.92
C ALA A 316 23.64 3.34 17.09
N PHE A 317 22.39 2.90 16.89
CA PHE A 317 22.06 1.75 16.04
C PHE A 317 22.44 2.01 14.57
N ARG A 318 22.11 3.21 14.07
CA ARG A 318 22.44 3.65 12.70
C ARG A 318 23.95 3.61 12.48
N ARG A 319 24.75 4.21 13.40
CA ARG A 319 26.21 4.21 13.32
C ARG A 319 26.77 2.79 13.35
N ALA A 320 26.28 1.94 14.26
CA ALA A 320 26.74 0.56 14.36
C ALA A 320 26.55 -0.25 13.06
N LEU A 321 25.53 0.04 12.26
CA LEU A 321 25.34 -0.52 10.91
C LEU A 321 26.30 0.11 9.89
N GLN A 322 26.46 1.43 9.90
CA GLN A 322 27.35 2.14 8.97
C GLN A 322 28.82 1.73 9.15
N ASP A 323 29.29 1.61 10.39
CA ASP A 323 30.65 1.15 10.72
C ASP A 323 30.96 -0.24 10.18
N ARG A 324 29.89 -1.02 9.83
CA ARG A 324 29.99 -2.35 9.22
C ARG A 324 29.67 -2.38 7.73
N GLY A 325 29.66 -1.21 7.10
CA GLY A 325 29.45 -1.07 5.65
C GLY A 325 28.00 -1.28 5.19
N VAL A 326 27.01 -1.25 6.11
CA VAL A 326 25.60 -1.37 5.74
C VAL A 326 25.05 0.02 5.38
N ALA A 327 24.53 0.17 4.17
CA ALA A 327 23.81 1.39 3.78
C ALA A 327 22.52 1.50 4.60
N VAL A 328 22.35 2.59 5.35
CA VAL A 328 21.24 2.76 6.28
C VAL A 328 20.67 4.17 6.26
N SER A 329 19.35 4.28 6.34
CA SER A 329 18.61 5.53 6.56
C SER A 329 17.64 5.38 7.74
N VAL A 330 17.24 6.51 8.32
CA VAL A 330 16.22 6.58 9.36
C VAL A 330 14.99 7.27 8.78
N ARG A 331 13.84 6.59 8.85
CA ARG A 331 12.57 7.13 8.38
C ARG A 331 11.98 8.09 9.41
N ALA A 332 11.69 9.30 9.00
CA ALA A 332 10.91 10.24 9.81
C ALA A 332 9.47 9.73 9.97
N SER A 333 8.95 9.70 11.19
CA SER A 333 7.53 9.45 11.43
C SER A 333 6.71 10.66 11.02
N ARG A 334 5.64 10.44 10.29
CA ARG A 334 4.68 11.44 9.83
C ARG A 334 3.28 11.05 10.27
N GLY A 335 2.41 12.04 10.53
CA GLY A 335 1.00 11.80 10.84
C GLY A 335 0.73 11.15 12.20
N LEU A 336 1.63 11.28 13.17
CA LEU A 336 1.49 10.65 14.49
C LEU A 336 0.23 11.07 15.24
N ASP A 337 -0.13 12.35 15.19
CA ASP A 337 -1.27 12.95 15.89
C ASP A 337 -2.62 12.67 15.20
N ALA A 338 -2.61 12.05 14.02
CA ALA A 338 -3.79 11.60 13.30
C ALA A 338 -3.90 10.07 13.21
N ASP A 339 -3.13 9.30 14.01
CA ASP A 339 -3.00 7.84 13.89
C ASP A 339 -2.74 7.39 12.42
N ALA A 340 -1.94 8.17 11.70
CA ALA A 340 -1.66 7.96 10.27
C ALA A 340 -0.24 7.46 10.01
N ALA A 341 0.57 7.28 11.04
CA ALA A 341 1.93 6.79 10.90
C ALA A 341 1.95 5.28 10.61
N CYS A 342 3.09 4.81 10.09
CA CYS A 342 3.30 3.40 9.76
C CYS A 342 3.02 2.49 10.97
N GLY A 343 2.22 1.45 10.77
CA GLY A 343 1.77 0.51 11.81
C GLY A 343 0.53 0.95 12.61
N GLN A 344 0.05 2.19 12.46
CA GLN A 344 -1.09 2.72 13.22
C GLN A 344 -2.45 2.56 12.50
N LEU A 345 -2.44 2.21 11.20
CA LEU A 345 -3.68 2.00 10.45
C LEU A 345 -4.46 0.81 11.01
N ARG A 346 -5.74 1.01 11.27
CA ARG A 346 -6.59 0.00 11.87
C ARG A 346 -7.98 -0.01 11.23
N ARG A 347 -8.63 -1.16 11.27
CA ARG A 347 -10.03 -1.28 10.95
C ARG A 347 -10.82 -0.69 12.13
N ARG A 348 -11.32 0.53 12.00
CA ARG A 348 -12.36 1.04 12.91
C ARG A 348 -13.69 0.48 12.43
N MET A 349 -14.41 -0.26 13.30
CA MET A 349 -15.77 -0.66 13.02
C MET A 349 -16.65 0.59 13.12
N LEU A 350 -17.36 0.88 12.06
CA LEU A 350 -18.30 2.01 11.91
C LEU A 350 -19.57 1.88 12.76
N GLN A 351 -19.54 1.26 13.93
CA GLN A 351 -20.73 1.11 14.75
C GLN A 351 -21.11 2.31 15.61
N ALA A 352 -20.29 3.36 15.67
CA ALA A 352 -20.58 4.52 16.51
C ALA A 352 -20.70 5.88 15.78
N ASP A 353 -20.34 5.99 14.51
CA ASP A 353 -20.20 7.30 13.83
C ASP A 353 -20.92 7.40 12.47
N LEU A 354 -21.98 6.65 12.23
CA LEU A 354 -22.86 6.83 11.08
C LEU A 354 -23.98 7.83 11.42
N GLU A 355 -23.64 9.01 11.95
CA GLU A 355 -24.53 10.16 11.75
C GLU A 355 -24.29 10.69 10.33
N PRO A 356 -25.36 10.84 9.52
CA PRO A 356 -25.22 11.42 8.19
C PRO A 356 -24.73 12.85 8.34
N VAL A 357 -23.59 13.16 7.71
CA VAL A 357 -23.15 14.54 7.52
C VAL A 357 -24.33 15.26 6.82
N GLN A 358 -25.04 16.11 7.56
CA GLN A 358 -26.04 16.99 7.00
C GLN A 358 -25.37 17.80 5.90
N GLN A 359 -25.82 17.58 4.66
CA GLN A 359 -25.50 18.44 3.56
C GLN A 359 -26.04 19.83 3.91
N GLY A 360 -25.14 20.75 4.30
CA GLY A 360 -25.47 22.15 4.48
C GLY A 360 -26.02 22.70 3.17
N SER A 361 -27.30 22.96 3.16
CA SER A 361 -27.95 23.80 2.17
C SER A 361 -27.47 25.24 2.32
N ALA A 362 -26.77 25.76 1.33
CA ALA A 362 -26.77 27.17 0.94
C ALA A 362 -26.23 27.28 -0.50
#